data_6ce9854c0a33d73317e3b4f79fca7032
#
_entry.id   6ce9854c0a33d73317e3b4f79fca7032
#
_cell.length_a   1.000
_cell.length_b   1.000
_cell.length_c   1.000
_cell.angle_alpha   90.00
_cell.angle_beta   90.00
_cell.angle_gamma   90.00
#
_symmetry.space_group_name_H-M   'P 1'
#
loop_
_entity.id
_entity.type
_entity.pdbx_description
1 polymer ?
#
loop_
_entity_poly.entity_id
_entity_poly.type
_entity_poly.pdbx_seq_one_letter_code
_entity_poly.pdbx_strand_id
1 'polypeptide(L)'
;MMLSNADYKKVMETMPVICIDCLVQNEAGEFLLVKRQNEPLKGEFWVPGGRLLRNERLEEAVHRKMREELGVDVEIIKNLGFFEEFFDKTAQNAEGGFHAVSFLYLVRPLGNCITLDCQSSEWGWFKSIPHRLWKYKTLRIGEYL
;
A
#
# COMPACT_ATOMS: atom_id res chain seq x y z
N MET A 1 10.48 13.26 5.02
CA MET A 1 10.78 14.18 3.91
C MET A 1 10.12 13.70 2.63
N MET A 2 9.37 14.58 2.01
CA MET A 2 8.77 14.33 0.70
C MET A 2 9.76 14.67 -0.40
N LEU A 3 9.94 13.75 -1.35
CA LEU A 3 10.69 14.03 -2.57
C LEU A 3 9.82 14.83 -3.55
N SER A 4 10.45 15.71 -4.31
CA SER A 4 9.78 16.31 -5.46
C SER A 4 9.44 15.23 -6.49
N ASN A 5 8.50 15.51 -7.39
CA ASN A 5 8.17 14.57 -8.47
C ASN A 5 9.40 14.26 -9.33
N ALA A 6 10.25 15.27 -9.59
CA ALA A 6 11.47 15.07 -10.38
C ALA A 6 12.47 14.15 -9.68
N ASP A 7 12.66 14.34 -8.37
CA ASP A 7 13.58 13.50 -7.59
C ASP A 7 13.05 12.09 -7.45
N TYR A 8 11.75 11.92 -7.21
CA TYR A 8 11.15 10.60 -7.12
C TYR A 8 11.21 9.85 -8.46
N LYS A 9 10.98 10.56 -9.57
CA LYS A 9 11.14 10.00 -10.91
C LYS A 9 12.54 9.42 -11.08
N LYS A 10 13.58 10.17 -10.67
CA LYS A 10 14.97 9.73 -10.75
C LYS A 10 15.22 8.50 -9.88
N VAL A 11 14.66 8.45 -8.68
CA VAL A 11 14.74 7.26 -7.81
C VAL A 11 14.13 6.04 -8.50
N MET A 12 12.92 6.18 -9.03
CA MET A 12 12.24 5.08 -9.72
C MET A 12 13.00 4.57 -10.94
N GLU A 13 13.70 5.47 -11.64
CA GLU A 13 14.50 5.13 -12.84
C GLU A 13 15.84 4.49 -12.50
N THR A 14 16.31 4.58 -11.27
CA THR A 14 17.63 4.12 -10.88
C THR A 14 17.65 2.94 -9.93
N MET A 15 16.57 2.69 -9.19
CA MET A 15 16.55 1.62 -8.18
C MET A 15 15.12 1.17 -7.86
N PRO A 16 14.96 -0.07 -7.35
CA PRO A 16 13.66 -0.49 -6.84
C PRO A 16 13.27 0.34 -5.62
N VAL A 17 11.98 0.53 -5.42
CA VAL A 17 11.43 1.24 -4.27
C VAL A 17 10.83 0.23 -3.30
N ILE A 18 11.15 0.37 -2.02
CA ILE A 18 10.57 -0.46 -0.97
C ILE A 18 9.29 0.20 -0.49
N CYS A 19 8.21 -0.56 -0.50
CA CYS A 19 6.89 -0.11 -0.06
C CYS A 19 6.34 -1.02 1.03
N ILE A 20 5.39 -0.51 1.79
CA ILE A 20 4.51 -1.33 2.63
C ILE A 20 3.08 -1.17 2.13
N ASP A 21 2.35 -2.26 2.16
CA ASP A 21 0.94 -2.29 1.83
C ASP A 21 0.19 -2.96 2.97
N CYS A 22 -1.04 -2.52 3.23
CA CYS A 22 -1.79 -2.99 4.37
C CYS A 22 -3.12 -3.59 3.98
N LEU A 23 -3.36 -4.83 4.42
CA LEU A 23 -4.69 -5.41 4.45
C LEU A 23 -5.34 -4.95 5.74
N VAL A 24 -6.20 -3.95 5.64
CA VAL A 24 -6.94 -3.39 6.77
C VAL A 24 -8.23 -4.18 6.91
N GLN A 25 -8.30 -5.03 7.94
CA GLN A 25 -9.44 -5.93 8.16
C GLN A 25 -10.25 -5.48 9.37
N ASN A 26 -11.57 -5.38 9.19
CA ASN A 26 -12.49 -5.07 10.29
C ASN A 26 -12.94 -6.34 11.03
N GLU A 27 -13.77 -6.19 12.05
CA GLU A 27 -14.29 -7.32 12.84
C GLU A 27 -15.20 -8.25 12.03
N ALA A 28 -15.83 -7.74 10.98
CA ALA A 28 -16.64 -8.55 10.08
C ALA A 28 -15.81 -9.36 9.07
N GLY A 29 -14.48 -9.20 9.10
CA GLY A 29 -13.60 -9.90 8.17
C GLY A 29 -13.49 -9.24 6.81
N GLU A 30 -14.00 -8.02 6.66
CA GLU A 30 -13.94 -7.27 5.42
C GLU A 30 -12.66 -6.44 5.35
N PHE A 31 -12.24 -6.13 4.11
CA PHE A 31 -10.99 -5.42 3.83
C PHE A 31 -11.26 -4.03 3.30
N LEU A 32 -10.54 -3.05 3.81
CA LEU A 32 -10.62 -1.69 3.30
C LEU A 32 -9.78 -1.55 2.04
N LEU A 33 -10.43 -1.15 0.96
CA LEU A 33 -9.74 -0.83 -0.28
C LEU A 33 -10.02 0.62 -0.66
N VAL A 34 -9.04 1.24 -1.28
CA VAL A 34 -9.11 2.63 -1.73
C VAL A 34 -8.95 2.69 -3.24
N LYS A 35 -9.70 3.59 -3.89
CA LYS A 35 -9.60 3.78 -5.32
C LYS A 35 -8.42 4.69 -5.63
N ARG A 36 -7.53 4.23 -6.47
CA ARG A 36 -6.34 5.00 -6.83
C ARG A 36 -6.67 6.12 -7.81
N GLN A 37 -6.17 7.31 -7.54
CA GLN A 37 -6.31 8.48 -8.42
C GLN A 37 -5.14 8.64 -9.39
N ASN A 38 -4.01 8.00 -9.09
CA ASN A 38 -2.78 8.15 -9.86
C ASN A 38 -2.25 6.79 -10.33
N GLU A 39 -1.47 6.81 -11.43
CA GLU A 39 -0.72 5.63 -11.84
C GLU A 39 0.37 5.28 -10.81
N PRO A 40 0.70 4.03 -10.56
CA PRO A 40 0.13 2.83 -11.20
C PRO A 40 -1.27 2.46 -10.68
N LEU A 41 -1.98 1.65 -11.44
CA LEU A 41 -3.32 1.13 -11.10
C LEU A 41 -4.39 2.21 -10.96
N LYS A 42 -4.26 3.32 -11.69
CA LYS A 42 -5.25 4.39 -11.67
C LYS A 42 -6.66 3.86 -11.96
N GLY A 43 -7.60 4.24 -11.09
CA GLY A 43 -9.01 3.83 -11.20
C GLY A 43 -9.34 2.48 -10.59
N GLU A 44 -8.34 1.72 -10.16
CA GLU A 44 -8.57 0.43 -9.51
C GLU A 44 -8.64 0.57 -7.99
N PHE A 45 -9.42 -0.29 -7.36
CA PHE A 45 -9.42 -0.43 -5.91
C PHE A 45 -8.21 -1.25 -5.49
N TRP A 46 -7.45 -0.73 -4.54
CA TRP A 46 -6.20 -1.33 -4.08
C TRP A 46 -6.03 -1.17 -2.58
N VAL A 47 -5.09 -1.90 -2.02
CA VAL A 47 -4.76 -1.80 -0.60
C VAL A 47 -4.05 -0.46 -0.32
N PRO A 48 -4.32 0.19 0.80
CA PRO A 48 -3.57 1.39 1.19
C PRO A 48 -2.14 1.03 1.54
N GLY A 49 -1.24 1.97 1.33
CA GLY A 49 0.18 1.77 1.60
C GLY A 49 1.03 2.87 1.03
N GLY A 50 2.32 2.65 0.97
CA GLY A 50 3.22 3.62 0.42
C GLY A 50 4.68 3.30 0.66
N ARG A 51 5.53 4.23 0.26
CA ARG A 51 6.97 4.09 0.27
C ARG A 51 7.54 4.11 1.69
N LEU A 52 8.47 3.18 1.95
CA LEU A 52 9.30 3.22 3.15
C LEU A 52 10.23 4.43 3.08
N LEU A 53 10.37 5.15 4.18
CA LEU A 53 11.30 6.27 4.27
C LEU A 53 12.66 5.81 4.79
N ARG A 54 13.69 6.58 4.48
CA ARG A 54 15.05 6.29 4.96
C ARG A 54 15.07 6.31 6.50
N ASN A 55 15.73 5.33 7.09
CA ASN A 55 15.88 5.15 8.54
C ASN A 55 14.56 4.83 9.26
N GLU A 56 13.54 4.47 8.53
CA GLU A 56 12.24 4.05 9.08
C GLU A 56 12.17 2.52 9.08
N ARG A 57 11.70 1.94 10.17
CA ARG A 57 11.41 0.50 10.22
C ARG A 57 10.11 0.22 9.48
N LEU A 58 9.95 -1.00 8.96
CA LEU A 58 8.73 -1.38 8.24
C LEU A 58 7.47 -1.15 9.07
N GLU A 59 7.47 -1.54 10.34
CA GLU A 59 6.29 -1.36 11.19
C GLU A 59 6.00 0.11 11.50
N GLU A 60 7.04 0.94 11.62
CA GLU A 60 6.88 2.38 11.76
C GLU A 60 6.20 2.97 10.52
N ALA A 61 6.59 2.49 9.34
CA ALA A 61 5.98 2.91 8.07
C ALA A 61 4.50 2.51 8.01
N VAL A 62 4.15 1.32 8.50
CA VAL A 62 2.74 0.88 8.57
C VAL A 62 1.92 1.88 9.38
N HIS A 63 2.36 2.20 10.61
CA HIS A 63 1.63 3.15 11.46
C HIS A 63 1.56 4.53 10.84
N ARG A 64 2.67 5.03 10.32
CA ARG A 64 2.71 6.35 9.66
C ARG A 64 1.75 6.42 8.48
N LYS A 65 1.78 5.43 7.59
CA LYS A 65 0.94 5.43 6.39
C LYS A 65 -0.54 5.30 6.72
N MET A 66 -0.88 4.51 7.71
CA MET A 66 -2.28 4.39 8.13
C MET A 66 -2.82 5.70 8.70
N ARG A 67 -2.00 6.43 9.46
CA ARG A 67 -2.38 7.77 9.93
C ARG A 67 -2.48 8.77 8.80
N GLU A 68 -1.52 8.77 7.88
CA GLU A 68 -1.50 9.71 6.74
C GLU A 68 -2.64 9.46 5.76
N GLU A 69 -2.87 8.20 5.39
CA GLU A 69 -3.84 7.87 4.33
C GLU A 69 -5.26 7.72 4.84
N LEU A 70 -5.45 7.16 6.03
CA LEU A 70 -6.76 6.82 6.57
C LEU A 70 -7.13 7.58 7.84
N GLY A 71 -6.18 8.34 8.42
CA GLY A 71 -6.40 9.05 9.67
C GLY A 71 -6.70 8.14 10.85
N VAL A 72 -6.19 6.91 10.84
CA VAL A 72 -6.52 5.91 11.86
C VAL A 72 -5.27 5.23 12.38
N ASP A 73 -5.25 4.93 13.68
CA ASP A 73 -4.27 4.05 14.29
C ASP A 73 -4.67 2.60 14.07
N VAL A 74 -3.67 1.73 13.94
CA VAL A 74 -3.90 0.32 13.68
C VAL A 74 -3.10 -0.56 14.62
N GLU A 75 -3.59 -1.77 14.84
CA GLU A 75 -2.83 -2.86 15.44
C GLU A 75 -2.27 -3.72 14.30
N ILE A 76 -0.97 -3.99 14.32
CA ILE A 76 -0.35 -4.89 13.36
C ILE A 76 -0.58 -6.33 13.83
N ILE A 77 -1.27 -7.12 13.01
CA ILE A 77 -1.56 -8.52 13.31
C ILE A 77 -0.43 -9.40 12.82
N LYS A 78 -0.03 -9.23 11.56
CA LYS A 78 0.98 -10.12 10.94
C LYS A 78 1.65 -9.47 9.73
N ASN A 79 2.93 -9.75 9.57
CA ASN A 79 3.64 -9.53 8.31
C ASN A 79 3.39 -10.75 7.42
N LEU A 80 2.70 -10.56 6.31
CA LEU A 80 2.30 -11.64 5.39
C LEU A 80 3.38 -11.96 4.35
N GLY A 81 4.50 -11.28 4.38
CA GLY A 81 5.59 -11.49 3.44
C GLY A 81 5.75 -10.33 2.47
N PHE A 82 6.43 -10.58 1.38
CA PHE A 82 6.74 -9.56 0.37
C PHE A 82 6.26 -9.99 -1.02
N PHE A 83 6.15 -9.02 -1.91
CA PHE A 83 5.89 -9.27 -3.33
C PHE A 83 6.56 -8.19 -4.17
N GLU A 84 6.83 -8.52 -5.41
CA GLU A 84 7.46 -7.61 -6.37
C GLU A 84 6.46 -7.20 -7.42
N GLU A 85 6.41 -5.91 -7.72
CA GLU A 85 5.53 -5.34 -8.73
C GLU A 85 6.34 -4.58 -9.76
N PHE A 86 5.95 -4.76 -11.02
CA PHE A 86 6.54 -4.07 -12.15
C PHE A 86 5.42 -3.37 -12.91
N PHE A 87 5.42 -2.05 -12.88
CA PHE A 87 4.39 -1.24 -13.54
C PHE A 87 5.00 -0.45 -14.68
N ASP A 88 4.31 -0.39 -15.82
CA ASP A 88 4.76 0.38 -16.98
C ASP A 88 4.53 1.87 -16.81
N LYS A 89 3.56 2.27 -16.02
CA LYS A 89 3.12 3.67 -15.88
C LYS A 89 3.23 4.15 -14.45
N THR A 90 3.68 5.39 -14.30
CA THR A 90 3.73 6.11 -13.01
C THR A 90 3.20 7.52 -13.19
N ALA A 91 2.75 8.14 -12.09
CA ALA A 91 2.33 9.54 -12.10
C ALA A 91 3.46 10.50 -12.50
N GLN A 92 4.71 10.09 -12.27
CA GLN A 92 5.91 10.89 -12.57
C GLN A 92 6.47 10.61 -13.95
N ASN A 93 5.86 9.72 -14.73
CA ASN A 93 6.34 9.31 -16.05
C ASN A 93 7.78 8.77 -16.03
N ALA A 94 8.11 7.94 -15.06
CA ALA A 94 9.43 7.35 -14.95
C ALA A 94 9.74 6.46 -16.16
N GLU A 95 10.91 6.62 -16.74
CA GLU A 95 11.36 5.80 -17.85
C GLU A 95 11.61 4.36 -17.36
N GLY A 96 11.00 3.39 -18.05
CA GLY A 96 11.05 1.98 -17.63
C GLY A 96 10.02 1.63 -16.56
N GLY A 97 9.19 2.57 -16.14
CA GLY A 97 8.10 2.33 -15.21
C GLY A 97 8.51 2.31 -13.75
N PHE A 98 7.97 1.38 -12.98
CA PHE A 98 8.13 1.34 -11.53
C PHE A 98 8.35 -0.09 -11.06
N HIS A 99 9.48 -0.32 -10.38
CA HIS A 99 9.79 -1.58 -9.71
C HIS A 99 9.64 -1.39 -8.20
N ALA A 100 8.65 -2.03 -7.59
CA ALA A 100 8.42 -1.99 -6.16
C ALA A 100 8.67 -3.35 -5.52
N VAL A 101 9.31 -3.33 -4.36
CA VAL A 101 9.35 -4.48 -3.46
C VAL A 101 8.47 -4.10 -2.27
N SER A 102 7.32 -4.73 -2.15
CA SER A 102 6.31 -4.37 -1.16
C SER A 102 6.20 -5.45 -0.09
N PHE A 103 6.08 -5.01 1.16
CA PHE A 103 5.77 -5.89 2.30
C PHE A 103 4.30 -5.72 2.63
N LEU A 104 3.58 -6.83 2.74
CA LEU A 104 2.15 -6.83 3.04
C LEU A 104 1.91 -7.14 4.51
N TYR A 105 1.19 -6.24 5.18
CA TYR A 105 0.83 -6.39 6.58
C TYR A 105 -0.66 -6.55 6.75
N LEU A 106 -1.06 -7.50 7.58
CA LEU A 106 -2.45 -7.59 8.05
C LEU A 106 -2.57 -6.70 9.28
N VAL A 107 -3.49 -5.74 9.24
CA VAL A 107 -3.70 -4.79 10.32
C VAL A 107 -5.18 -4.68 10.66
N ARG A 108 -5.47 -4.25 11.89
CA ARG A 108 -6.82 -3.97 12.37
C ARG A 108 -6.93 -2.52 12.80
N PRO A 109 -7.92 -1.78 12.35
CA PRO A 109 -8.10 -0.39 12.78
C PRO A 109 -8.52 -0.33 14.25
N LEU A 110 -7.97 0.66 14.98
CA LEU A 110 -8.28 0.90 16.38
C LEU A 110 -9.37 1.95 16.57
N GLY A 111 -9.94 2.44 15.48
CA GLY A 111 -11.02 3.42 15.49
C GLY A 111 -11.89 3.28 14.26
N ASN A 112 -13.02 4.00 14.25
CA ASN A 112 -14.01 3.91 13.17
C ASN A 112 -14.01 5.11 12.24
N CYS A 113 -13.27 6.16 12.58
CA CYS A 113 -13.28 7.41 11.83
C CYS A 113 -12.15 7.40 10.79
N ILE A 114 -12.48 7.03 9.56
CA ILE A 114 -11.52 6.95 8.46
C ILE A 114 -11.64 8.20 7.61
N THR A 115 -10.53 8.89 7.41
CA THR A 115 -10.43 10.07 6.57
C THR A 115 -9.38 9.84 5.49
N LEU A 116 -9.80 9.85 4.22
CA LEU A 116 -8.90 9.65 3.10
C LEU A 116 -8.01 10.88 2.88
N ASP A 117 -6.78 10.62 2.42
CA ASP A 117 -5.89 11.67 1.94
C ASP A 117 -6.24 12.06 0.50
N CYS A 118 -5.45 12.99 -0.07
CA CYS A 118 -5.69 13.51 -1.42
C CYS A 118 -5.33 12.51 -2.54
N GLN A 119 -4.75 11.37 -2.23
CA GLN A 119 -4.35 10.38 -3.23
C GLN A 119 -5.45 9.38 -3.57
N SER A 120 -6.53 9.37 -2.80
CA SER A 120 -7.64 8.43 -2.98
C SER A 120 -8.94 9.18 -3.14
N SER A 121 -9.76 8.79 -4.14
CA SER A 121 -11.04 9.43 -4.42
C SER A 121 -12.21 8.83 -3.65
N GLU A 122 -12.14 7.55 -3.36
CA GLU A 122 -13.19 6.82 -2.63
C GLU A 122 -12.61 5.56 -1.99
N TRP A 123 -13.36 5.00 -1.05
CA TRP A 123 -12.97 3.79 -0.35
C TRP A 123 -14.22 2.98 0.04
N GLY A 124 -14.01 1.74 0.42
CA GLY A 124 -15.09 0.90 0.92
C GLY A 124 -14.56 -0.35 1.60
N TRP A 125 -15.48 -1.08 2.22
CA TRP A 125 -15.23 -2.39 2.80
C TRP A 125 -15.62 -3.46 1.80
N PHE A 126 -14.71 -4.39 1.53
CA PHE A 126 -14.88 -5.45 0.55
C PHE A 126 -14.72 -6.82 1.21
N LYS A 127 -15.47 -7.79 0.73
CA LYS A 127 -15.41 -9.16 1.26
C LYS A 127 -14.16 -9.92 0.84
N SER A 128 -13.48 -9.45 -0.20
CA SER A 128 -12.28 -10.10 -0.71
C SER A 128 -11.19 -9.09 -0.99
N ILE A 129 -9.94 -9.55 -1.00
CA ILE A 129 -8.78 -8.74 -1.35
C ILE A 129 -8.64 -8.68 -2.88
N PRO A 130 -7.87 -7.71 -3.40
CA PRO A 130 -7.60 -7.67 -4.84
C PRO A 130 -7.05 -8.99 -5.33
N HIS A 131 -7.65 -9.50 -6.41
CA HIS A 131 -7.31 -10.82 -6.95
C HIS A 131 -5.83 -10.94 -7.33
N ARG A 132 -5.24 -9.85 -7.76
CA ARG A 132 -3.83 -9.77 -8.12
C ARG A 132 -2.89 -10.23 -7.00
N LEU A 133 -3.23 -10.00 -5.74
CA LEU A 133 -2.40 -10.39 -4.59
C LEU A 133 -2.24 -11.91 -4.45
N TRP A 134 -3.21 -12.69 -4.92
CA TRP A 134 -3.15 -14.14 -4.85
C TRP A 134 -2.09 -14.77 -5.78
N LYS A 135 -1.56 -14.00 -6.73
CA LYS A 135 -0.53 -14.47 -7.66
C LYS A 135 0.84 -14.63 -7.00
N TYR A 136 1.08 -13.91 -5.93
CA TYR A 136 2.40 -13.84 -5.32
C TYR A 136 2.60 -14.97 -4.33
N LYS A 137 3.41 -15.95 -4.72
CA LYS A 137 3.69 -17.14 -3.89
C LYS A 137 4.53 -16.82 -2.65
N THR A 138 5.17 -15.66 -2.62
CA THR A 138 5.95 -15.17 -1.47
C THR A 138 5.07 -14.61 -0.36
N LEU A 139 3.77 -14.40 -0.63
CA LEU A 139 2.80 -13.95 0.37
C LEU A 139 2.14 -15.14 1.05
N ARG A 140 1.99 -15.03 2.37
CA ARG A 140 1.37 -16.08 3.20
C ARG A 140 -0.11 -15.78 3.45
N ILE A 141 -0.82 -15.31 2.43
CA ILE A 141 -2.22 -14.92 2.54
C ILE A 141 -3.08 -16.10 2.94
N GLY A 142 -2.90 -17.25 2.32
CA GLY A 142 -3.70 -18.45 2.57
C GLY A 142 -3.53 -19.04 3.98
N GLU A 143 -2.50 -18.64 4.71
CA GLU A 143 -2.28 -19.11 6.09
C GLU A 143 -3.09 -18.30 7.11
N TYR A 144 -3.48 -17.08 6.75
CA TYR A 144 -4.07 -16.13 7.70
C TYR A 144 -5.44 -15.58 7.27
N LEU A 145 -5.87 -15.86 6.06
CA LEU A 145 -7.16 -15.34 5.54
C LEU A 145 -8.10 -16.44 5.06
#